data_fb644afde0d2d59956da4b429c8f48d2
#
_entry.id   fb644afde0d2d59956da4b429c8f48d2
#
_cell.length_a   1.000
_cell.length_b   1.000
_cell.length_c   1.000
_cell.angle_alpha   90.00
_cell.angle_beta   90.00
_cell.angle_gamma   90.00
#
_symmetry.space_group_name_H-M   'P 1'
#
loop_
_entity.id
_entity.type
_entity.pdbx_description
1 polymer ?
#
loop_
_entity_poly.entity_id
_entity_poly.type
_entity_poly.pdbx_seq_one_letter_code
_entity_poly.pdbx_strand_id
1 'polypeptide(L)'
;MTGLIVIDESGDLGSKGTTYFAMAAIVMIRPRHLKPAYKLIHKGSFEQKWYNSSNEERTALFQTMKSCQFNTVYSVINKNHPVSKKNLYGNPLYEMMVRQVVSDALSVLQCKDVNIYLDRSRFITERKFIEIVTEECKKSGANLKDAGLKDSQSNPCIQLVDFIAGASHAKCEHDDKMLEILGEKISVARRY
;
A
#
# COMPACT_ATOMS: atom_id res chain seq x y z
N MET A 1 -8.78 17.32 -12.26
CA MET A 1 -7.94 16.10 -12.32
C MET A 1 -8.27 15.26 -11.11
N THR A 2 -8.47 13.96 -11.31
CA THR A 2 -8.76 13.01 -10.23
C THR A 2 -7.51 12.21 -9.90
N GLY A 3 -7.10 12.20 -8.64
CA GLY A 3 -6.00 11.39 -8.14
C GLY A 3 -6.44 9.94 -7.94
N LEU A 4 -5.46 9.06 -7.85
CA LEU A 4 -5.65 7.66 -7.55
C LEU A 4 -4.75 7.27 -6.38
N ILE A 5 -5.35 6.64 -5.38
CA ILE A 5 -4.66 5.99 -4.27
C ILE A 5 -4.99 4.49 -4.36
N VAL A 6 -3.98 3.66 -4.39
CA VAL A 6 -4.12 2.20 -4.29
C VAL A 6 -3.33 1.70 -3.10
N ILE A 7 -3.92 0.77 -2.36
CA ILE A 7 -3.44 0.30 -1.06
C ILE A 7 -3.34 -1.22 -1.07
N ASP A 8 -2.31 -1.75 -0.45
CA ASP A 8 -2.14 -3.18 -0.19
C ASP A 8 -1.38 -3.41 1.12
N GLU A 9 -1.42 -4.63 1.64
CA GLU A 9 -0.77 -5.03 2.88
C GLU A 9 0.26 -6.15 2.67
N SER A 10 1.14 -6.33 3.68
CA SER A 10 2.07 -7.46 3.78
C SER A 10 2.30 -7.87 5.23
N GLY A 11 2.49 -9.15 5.45
CA GLY A 11 2.54 -9.78 6.76
C GLY A 11 1.17 -10.33 7.16
N ASP A 12 1.10 -10.98 8.32
CA ASP A 12 -0.16 -11.50 8.85
C ASP A 12 -0.58 -10.77 10.12
N LEU A 13 -1.87 -10.83 10.44
CA LEU A 13 -2.45 -10.22 11.65
C LEU A 13 -2.60 -11.21 12.81
N GLY A 14 -2.17 -12.45 12.61
CA GLY A 14 -2.20 -13.49 13.64
C GLY A 14 -1.10 -13.31 14.72
N SER A 15 -1.33 -13.86 15.89
CA SER A 15 -0.36 -13.78 17.00
C SER A 15 0.87 -14.65 16.80
N LYS A 16 0.84 -15.61 15.87
CA LYS A 16 1.89 -16.63 15.67
C LYS A 16 2.68 -16.44 14.35
N GLY A 17 2.35 -15.45 13.53
CA GLY A 17 3.01 -15.22 12.25
C GLY A 17 4.20 -14.25 12.33
N THR A 18 4.35 -13.41 11.31
CA THR A 18 5.41 -12.38 11.25
C THR A 18 5.36 -11.42 12.44
N THR A 19 6.50 -10.87 12.84
CA THR A 19 6.58 -9.87 13.92
C THR A 19 5.94 -8.56 13.52
N TYR A 20 6.06 -8.21 12.25
CA TYR A 20 5.57 -6.94 11.71
C TYR A 20 4.37 -7.16 10.79
N PHE A 21 3.54 -6.14 10.68
CA PHE A 21 2.51 -5.99 9.67
C PHE A 21 2.71 -4.65 8.98
N ALA A 22 2.71 -4.65 7.66
CA ALA A 22 2.93 -3.47 6.84
C ALA A 22 1.72 -3.19 5.96
N MET A 23 1.44 -1.91 5.73
CA MET A 23 0.48 -1.46 4.74
C MET A 23 1.08 -0.29 3.97
N ALA A 24 0.92 -0.28 2.65
CA ALA A 24 1.47 0.75 1.78
C ALA A 24 0.41 1.30 0.83
N ALA A 25 0.64 2.52 0.34
CA ALA A 25 -0.15 3.10 -0.73
C ALA A 25 0.75 3.74 -1.79
N ILE A 26 0.32 3.61 -3.06
CA ILE A 26 0.80 4.42 -4.17
C ILE A 26 -0.19 5.57 -4.39
N VAL A 27 0.32 6.79 -4.50
CA VAL A 27 -0.43 8.02 -4.72
C VAL A 27 -0.01 8.62 -6.05
N MET A 28 -0.94 8.80 -6.98
CA MET A 28 -0.65 9.31 -8.32
C MET A 28 -1.82 10.10 -8.92
N ILE A 29 -1.52 10.96 -9.89
CA ILE A 29 -2.54 11.67 -10.68
C ILE A 29 -2.81 10.97 -12.01
N ARG A 30 -1.80 10.31 -12.58
CA ARG A 30 -1.89 9.69 -13.90
C ARG A 30 -1.36 8.26 -13.88
N PRO A 31 -2.25 7.25 -13.75
CA PRO A 31 -1.83 5.83 -13.71
C PRO A 31 -0.93 5.40 -14.88
N ARG A 32 -1.08 6.01 -16.05
CA ARG A 32 -0.25 5.75 -17.23
C ARG A 32 1.25 5.95 -17.01
N HIS A 33 1.65 6.76 -16.00
CA HIS A 33 3.07 6.97 -15.69
C HIS A 33 3.73 5.72 -15.10
N LEU A 34 2.97 4.79 -14.55
CA LEU A 34 3.47 3.49 -14.08
C LEU A 34 3.49 2.40 -15.17
N LYS A 35 3.10 2.74 -16.41
CA LYS A 35 3.06 1.76 -17.53
C LYS A 35 4.39 1.02 -17.76
N PRO A 36 5.59 1.63 -17.62
CA PRO A 36 6.84 0.89 -17.72
C PRO A 36 6.98 -0.21 -16.66
N ALA A 37 6.59 0.09 -15.41
CA ALA A 37 6.61 -0.88 -14.31
C ALA A 37 5.58 -2.00 -14.51
N TYR A 38 4.37 -1.68 -15.02
CA TYR A 38 3.36 -2.70 -15.34
C TYR A 38 3.85 -3.74 -16.35
N LYS A 39 4.65 -3.32 -17.32
CA LYS A 39 5.19 -4.25 -18.32
C LYS A 39 6.15 -5.28 -17.72
N LEU A 40 6.74 -5.02 -16.57
CA LEU A 40 7.64 -5.95 -15.91
C LEU A 40 6.87 -7.03 -15.15
N ILE A 41 5.76 -6.69 -14.53
CA ILE A 41 4.95 -7.65 -13.75
C ILE A 41 3.96 -8.46 -14.59
N HIS A 42 3.75 -8.09 -15.87
CA HIS A 42 2.85 -8.78 -16.81
C HIS A 42 3.58 -9.66 -17.82
N LYS A 43 4.71 -10.23 -17.48
CA LYS A 43 5.49 -11.09 -18.42
C LYS A 43 4.98 -12.53 -18.55
N GLY A 44 3.88 -12.90 -17.92
CA GLY A 44 3.37 -14.26 -17.95
C GLY A 44 1.88 -14.37 -17.62
N SER A 45 1.39 -15.60 -17.61
CA SER A 45 -0.01 -15.94 -17.26
C SER A 45 -0.27 -15.93 -15.74
N PHE A 46 0.77 -15.74 -14.92
CA PHE A 46 0.68 -15.76 -13.46
C PHE A 46 0.87 -14.36 -12.88
N GLU A 47 0.10 -14.05 -11.85
CA GLU A 47 0.26 -12.86 -11.05
C GLU A 47 1.64 -12.88 -10.36
N GLN A 48 2.45 -11.85 -10.64
CA GLN A 48 3.73 -11.66 -9.97
C GLN A 48 3.52 -10.88 -8.69
N LYS A 49 3.93 -11.46 -7.56
CA LYS A 49 3.84 -10.86 -6.22
C LYS A 49 5.22 -10.77 -5.58
N TRP A 50 5.33 -9.94 -4.55
CA TRP A 50 6.58 -9.79 -3.80
C TRP A 50 7.16 -11.14 -3.39
N TYR A 51 6.37 -12.00 -2.76
CA TYR A 51 6.86 -13.25 -2.17
C TYR A 51 7.34 -14.29 -3.19
N ASN A 52 6.85 -14.26 -4.45
CA ASN A 52 7.23 -15.22 -5.49
C ASN A 52 8.20 -14.66 -6.53
N SER A 53 8.69 -13.42 -6.34
CA SER A 53 9.64 -12.77 -7.23
C SER A 53 11.08 -12.94 -6.74
N SER A 54 12.03 -13.04 -7.67
CA SER A 54 13.46 -13.04 -7.35
C SER A 54 13.97 -11.65 -6.95
N ASN A 55 15.15 -11.59 -6.34
CA ASN A 55 15.77 -10.30 -5.99
C ASN A 55 16.10 -9.46 -7.23
N GLU A 56 16.48 -10.10 -8.34
CA GLU A 56 16.74 -9.45 -9.62
C GLU A 56 15.48 -8.82 -10.19
N GLU A 57 14.36 -9.54 -10.16
CA GLU A 57 13.06 -9.04 -10.62
C GLU A 57 12.57 -7.86 -9.76
N ARG A 58 12.68 -7.98 -8.43
CA ARG A 58 12.34 -6.90 -7.48
C ARG A 58 13.21 -5.67 -7.73
N THR A 59 14.53 -5.86 -7.90
CA THR A 59 15.46 -4.77 -8.17
C THR A 59 15.13 -4.06 -9.49
N ALA A 60 14.90 -4.81 -10.56
CA ALA A 60 14.54 -4.25 -11.87
C ALA A 60 13.21 -3.47 -11.80
N LEU A 61 12.22 -4.00 -11.07
CA LEU A 61 10.94 -3.34 -10.87
C LEU A 61 11.11 -2.03 -10.11
N PHE A 62 11.81 -2.03 -8.96
CA PHE A 62 12.00 -0.83 -8.14
C PHE A 62 12.82 0.25 -8.84
N GLN A 63 13.85 -0.13 -9.61
CA GLN A 63 14.62 0.80 -10.45
C GLN A 63 13.73 1.43 -11.53
N THR A 64 12.86 0.65 -12.16
CA THR A 64 11.90 1.16 -13.14
C THR A 64 10.88 2.08 -12.48
N MET A 65 10.33 1.69 -11.33
CA MET A 65 9.39 2.51 -10.56
C MET A 65 10.02 3.85 -10.13
N LYS A 66 11.30 3.86 -9.73
CA LYS A 66 12.01 5.09 -9.35
C LYS A 66 11.97 6.14 -10.45
N SER A 67 11.97 5.76 -11.72
CA SER A 67 11.87 6.67 -12.87
C SER A 67 10.44 7.14 -13.15
N CYS A 68 9.43 6.55 -12.53
CA CYS A 68 8.01 6.89 -12.73
C CYS A 68 7.57 8.08 -11.84
N GLN A 69 6.42 8.69 -12.21
CA GLN A 69 5.82 9.79 -11.44
C GLN A 69 4.72 9.26 -10.51
N PHE A 70 5.06 9.09 -9.26
CA PHE A 70 4.14 8.75 -8.17
C PHE A 70 4.80 9.11 -6.83
N ASN A 71 3.99 9.13 -5.77
CA ASN A 71 4.45 9.12 -4.39
C ASN A 71 4.03 7.82 -3.73
N THR A 72 4.73 7.40 -2.70
CA THR A 72 4.31 6.29 -1.86
C THR A 72 4.37 6.66 -0.39
N VAL A 73 3.46 6.09 0.36
CA VAL A 73 3.44 6.14 1.82
C VAL A 73 3.32 4.73 2.36
N TYR A 74 3.93 4.46 3.50
CA TYR A 74 3.76 3.18 4.16
C TYR A 74 3.78 3.33 5.69
N SER A 75 3.10 2.39 6.34
CA SER A 75 3.13 2.21 7.79
C SER A 75 3.47 0.77 8.11
N VAL A 76 4.36 0.58 9.07
CA VAL A 76 4.72 -0.75 9.61
C VAL A 76 4.51 -0.74 11.12
N ILE A 77 3.80 -1.74 11.61
CA ILE A 77 3.59 -1.91 13.05
C ILE A 77 4.26 -3.19 13.55
N ASN A 78 5.01 -3.08 14.65
CA ASN A 78 5.42 -4.24 15.43
C ASN A 78 4.22 -4.72 16.24
N LYS A 79 3.75 -5.95 16.00
CA LYS A 79 2.59 -6.52 16.70
C LYS A 79 2.81 -6.69 18.20
N ASN A 80 4.06 -6.67 18.65
CA ASN A 80 4.42 -6.69 20.07
C ASN A 80 4.46 -5.28 20.70
N HIS A 81 4.26 -4.22 19.93
CA HIS A 81 4.25 -2.85 20.45
C HIS A 81 3.07 -2.62 21.41
N PRO A 82 3.21 -1.81 22.47
CA PRO A 82 2.13 -1.53 23.42
C PRO A 82 0.82 -1.01 22.79
N VAL A 83 0.90 -0.30 21.69
CA VAL A 83 -0.28 0.15 20.93
C VAL A 83 -1.07 -1.03 20.35
N SER A 84 -0.37 -2.06 19.84
CA SER A 84 -1.01 -3.29 19.38
C SER A 84 -1.49 -4.18 20.52
N LYS A 85 -0.86 -4.09 21.71
CA LYS A 85 -1.26 -4.85 22.91
C LYS A 85 -2.56 -4.37 23.56
N LYS A 86 -3.08 -3.19 23.18
CA LYS A 86 -4.41 -2.71 23.63
C LYS A 86 -5.58 -3.38 22.87
N ASN A 87 -5.49 -4.68 22.61
CA ASN A 87 -6.51 -5.49 21.90
C ASN A 87 -6.72 -5.11 20.40
N LEU A 88 -5.75 -4.49 19.76
CA LEU A 88 -5.78 -4.20 18.33
C LEU A 88 -5.15 -5.37 17.54
N TYR A 89 -5.81 -6.53 17.55
CA TYR A 89 -5.47 -7.64 16.68
C TYR A 89 -6.56 -7.83 15.61
N GLY A 90 -6.23 -8.49 14.51
CA GLY A 90 -7.21 -8.78 13.47
C GLY A 90 -7.82 -7.53 12.85
N ASN A 91 -9.13 -7.53 12.72
CA ASN A 91 -9.86 -6.45 12.02
C ASN A 91 -9.64 -5.06 12.63
N PRO A 92 -9.66 -4.82 13.96
CA PRO A 92 -9.41 -3.48 14.50
C PRO A 92 -8.01 -2.93 14.18
N LEU A 93 -6.97 -3.78 14.20
CA LEU A 93 -5.63 -3.38 13.79
C LEU A 93 -5.58 -3.06 12.30
N TYR A 94 -6.23 -3.88 11.48
CA TYR A 94 -6.32 -3.66 10.05
C TYR A 94 -7.00 -2.32 9.73
N GLU A 95 -8.15 -2.05 10.32
CA GLU A 95 -8.89 -0.79 10.15
C GLU A 95 -8.08 0.43 10.57
N MET A 96 -7.35 0.34 11.68
CA MET A 96 -6.43 1.40 12.13
C MET A 96 -5.33 1.67 11.10
N MET A 97 -4.72 0.63 10.55
CA MET A 97 -3.67 0.75 9.53
C MET A 97 -4.22 1.33 8.22
N VAL A 98 -5.41 0.90 7.77
CA VAL A 98 -6.09 1.49 6.62
C VAL A 98 -6.30 2.99 6.83
N ARG A 99 -6.86 3.38 7.97
CA ARG A 99 -7.11 4.78 8.33
C ARG A 99 -5.83 5.61 8.28
N GLN A 100 -4.75 5.09 8.88
CA GLN A 100 -3.46 5.77 8.91
C GLN A 100 -2.88 5.97 7.51
N VAL A 101 -2.85 4.91 6.70
CA VAL A 101 -2.28 4.95 5.34
C VAL A 101 -3.12 5.84 4.42
N VAL A 102 -4.45 5.81 4.53
CA VAL A 102 -5.34 6.72 3.78
C VAL A 102 -5.08 8.17 4.16
N SER A 103 -4.99 8.47 5.46
CA SER A 103 -4.69 9.83 5.94
C SER A 103 -3.34 10.34 5.41
N ASP A 104 -2.29 9.51 5.48
CA ASP A 104 -0.96 9.87 4.97
C ASP A 104 -0.97 10.03 3.44
N ALA A 105 -1.66 9.15 2.71
CA ALA A 105 -1.78 9.24 1.26
C ALA A 105 -2.52 10.52 0.81
N LEU A 106 -3.58 10.90 1.52
CA LEU A 106 -4.30 12.15 1.25
C LEU A 106 -3.45 13.38 1.54
N SER A 107 -2.55 13.34 2.53
CA SER A 107 -1.65 14.47 2.84
C SER A 107 -0.63 14.78 1.75
N VAL A 108 -0.28 13.80 0.93
CA VAL A 108 0.67 13.95 -0.20
C VAL A 108 -0.02 14.08 -1.56
N LEU A 109 -1.35 13.97 -1.59
CA LEU A 109 -2.14 14.10 -2.80
C LEU A 109 -2.20 15.55 -3.28
N GLN A 110 -1.86 15.80 -4.54
CA GLN A 110 -1.79 17.15 -5.12
C GLN A 110 -3.08 17.61 -5.82
N CYS A 111 -4.21 16.94 -5.58
CA CYS A 111 -5.50 17.30 -6.18
C CYS A 111 -6.64 17.03 -5.20
N LYS A 112 -7.80 17.68 -5.43
CA LYS A 112 -8.95 17.56 -4.51
C LYS A 112 -9.78 16.31 -4.77
N ASP A 113 -9.95 15.90 -6.02
CA ASP A 113 -10.75 14.74 -6.38
C ASP A 113 -9.91 13.47 -6.32
N VAL A 114 -10.42 12.38 -5.73
CA VAL A 114 -9.66 11.15 -5.52
C VAL A 114 -10.53 9.90 -5.69
N ASN A 115 -9.93 8.87 -6.27
CA ASN A 115 -10.39 7.48 -6.22
C ASN A 115 -9.45 6.70 -5.30
N ILE A 116 -9.99 5.85 -4.42
CA ILE A 116 -9.22 5.10 -3.44
C ILE A 116 -9.60 3.62 -3.50
N TYR A 117 -8.63 2.75 -3.77
CA TYR A 117 -8.85 1.32 -3.85
C TYR A 117 -7.89 0.57 -2.93
N LEU A 118 -8.39 -0.51 -2.34
CA LEU A 118 -7.65 -1.44 -1.51
C LEU A 118 -7.69 -2.82 -2.15
N ASP A 119 -6.61 -3.59 -2.08
CA ASP A 119 -6.66 -5.01 -2.45
C ASP A 119 -7.68 -5.75 -1.59
N ARG A 120 -8.33 -6.75 -2.20
CA ARG A 120 -9.39 -7.50 -1.52
C ARG A 120 -8.81 -8.27 -0.36
N SER A 121 -9.26 -7.95 0.85
CA SER A 121 -8.82 -8.56 2.09
C SER A 121 -10.00 -9.14 2.89
N ARG A 122 -9.75 -10.23 3.61
CA ARG A 122 -10.74 -10.83 4.53
C ARG A 122 -10.92 -10.03 5.83
N PHE A 123 -10.04 -9.08 6.10
CA PHE A 123 -10.00 -8.34 7.37
C PHE A 123 -10.87 -7.09 7.38
N ILE A 124 -11.42 -6.71 6.24
CA ILE A 124 -12.29 -5.54 6.10
C ILE A 124 -13.39 -5.81 5.08
N THR A 125 -14.60 -5.38 5.38
CA THR A 125 -15.68 -5.36 4.39
C THR A 125 -15.58 -4.11 3.51
N GLU A 126 -16.06 -4.19 2.27
CA GLU A 126 -16.09 -3.03 1.37
C GLU A 126 -16.85 -1.85 1.97
N ARG A 127 -17.99 -2.11 2.63
CA ARG A 127 -18.76 -1.10 3.35
C ARG A 127 -17.90 -0.37 4.40
N LYS A 128 -17.14 -1.13 5.21
CA LYS A 128 -16.28 -0.55 6.25
C LYS A 128 -15.12 0.24 5.67
N PHE A 129 -14.53 -0.24 4.59
CA PHE A 129 -13.49 0.49 3.86
C PHE A 129 -14.02 1.83 3.34
N ILE A 130 -15.18 1.83 2.65
CA ILE A 130 -15.81 3.06 2.14
C ILE A 130 -16.13 4.04 3.27
N GLU A 131 -16.61 3.56 4.42
CA GLU A 131 -16.83 4.39 5.62
C GLU A 131 -15.54 5.11 6.05
N ILE A 132 -14.44 4.35 6.21
CA ILE A 132 -13.14 4.90 6.63
C ILE A 132 -12.64 5.95 5.63
N VAL A 133 -12.61 5.63 4.33
CA VAL A 133 -12.07 6.57 3.34
C VAL A 133 -12.93 7.82 3.20
N THR A 134 -14.25 7.70 3.37
CA THR A 134 -15.18 8.85 3.38
C THR A 134 -14.87 9.79 4.53
N GLU A 135 -14.67 9.25 5.73
CA GLU A 135 -14.31 10.03 6.92
C GLU A 135 -12.95 10.74 6.74
N GLU A 136 -11.92 10.03 6.24
CA GLU A 136 -10.59 10.62 6.05
C GLU A 136 -10.57 11.68 4.93
N CYS A 137 -11.31 11.44 3.83
CA CYS A 137 -11.50 12.46 2.78
C CYS A 137 -12.19 13.71 3.34
N LYS A 138 -13.24 13.56 4.17
CA LYS A 138 -13.89 14.70 4.82
C LYS A 138 -12.94 15.49 5.71
N LYS A 139 -12.08 14.82 6.49
CA LYS A 139 -11.10 15.47 7.37
C LYS A 139 -10.03 16.23 6.57
N SER A 140 -9.58 15.68 5.45
CA SER A 140 -8.54 16.29 4.59
C SER A 140 -9.08 17.34 3.61
N GLY A 141 -10.40 17.46 3.46
CA GLY A 141 -11.04 18.31 2.45
C GLY A 141 -10.95 17.76 1.02
N ALA A 142 -10.65 16.47 0.86
CA ALA A 142 -10.65 15.81 -0.44
C ALA A 142 -12.07 15.37 -0.85
N ASN A 143 -12.34 15.36 -2.15
CA ASN A 143 -13.60 14.90 -2.72
C ASN A 143 -13.46 13.45 -3.18
N LEU A 144 -14.00 12.50 -2.42
CA LEU A 144 -14.05 11.10 -2.82
C LEU A 144 -14.98 10.95 -4.03
N LYS A 145 -14.45 10.41 -5.14
CA LYS A 145 -15.21 10.13 -6.37
C LYS A 145 -15.62 8.68 -6.46
N ASP A 146 -14.71 7.78 -6.09
CA ASP A 146 -14.97 6.34 -6.07
C ASP A 146 -14.06 5.66 -5.02
N ALA A 147 -14.56 4.60 -4.40
CA ALA A 147 -13.80 3.77 -3.48
C ALA A 147 -14.32 2.33 -3.48
N GLY A 148 -13.44 1.37 -3.25
CA GLY A 148 -13.85 -0.02 -3.14
C GLY A 148 -12.68 -0.98 -3.02
N LEU A 149 -13.03 -2.25 -2.82
CA LEU A 149 -12.08 -3.35 -2.85
C LEU A 149 -11.90 -3.82 -4.31
N LYS A 150 -10.66 -3.99 -4.73
CA LYS A 150 -10.32 -4.45 -6.08
C LYS A 150 -9.49 -5.72 -6.00
N ASP A 151 -9.55 -6.51 -7.05
CA ASP A 151 -8.75 -7.72 -7.20
C ASP A 151 -7.42 -7.38 -7.87
N SER A 152 -6.31 -7.74 -7.24
CA SER A 152 -4.96 -7.53 -7.76
C SER A 152 -4.74 -8.18 -9.13
N GLN A 153 -5.39 -9.33 -9.42
CA GLN A 153 -5.27 -9.99 -10.72
C GLN A 153 -5.76 -9.12 -11.88
N SER A 154 -6.74 -8.25 -11.63
CA SER A 154 -7.32 -7.35 -12.63
C SER A 154 -6.77 -5.93 -12.58
N ASN A 155 -5.95 -5.60 -11.59
CA ASN A 155 -5.47 -4.23 -11.36
C ASN A 155 -3.95 -4.15 -11.18
N PRO A 156 -3.20 -3.81 -12.24
CA PRO A 156 -1.74 -3.68 -12.17
C PRO A 156 -1.24 -2.68 -11.11
N CYS A 157 -2.04 -1.66 -10.75
CA CYS A 157 -1.65 -0.71 -9.71
C CYS A 157 -1.58 -1.38 -8.34
N ILE A 158 -2.52 -2.30 -8.06
CA ILE A 158 -2.53 -3.07 -6.81
C ILE A 158 -1.34 -4.02 -6.78
N GLN A 159 -1.01 -4.68 -7.90
CA GLN A 159 0.20 -5.53 -7.96
C GLN A 159 1.47 -4.73 -7.67
N LEU A 160 1.58 -3.48 -8.12
CA LEU A 160 2.76 -2.65 -7.81
C LEU A 160 2.83 -2.25 -6.34
N VAL A 161 1.70 -1.98 -5.71
CA VAL A 161 1.70 -1.63 -4.28
C VAL A 161 1.97 -2.85 -3.39
N ASP A 162 1.63 -4.09 -3.81
CA ASP A 162 2.05 -5.34 -3.14
C ASP A 162 3.58 -5.39 -2.98
N PHE A 163 4.33 -5.02 -4.02
CA PHE A 163 5.80 -4.96 -3.93
C PHE A 163 6.28 -3.94 -2.91
N ILE A 164 5.63 -2.79 -2.79
CA ILE A 164 6.01 -1.76 -1.81
C ILE A 164 5.66 -2.22 -0.39
N ALA A 165 4.48 -2.80 -0.19
CA ALA A 165 4.07 -3.35 1.09
C ALA A 165 5.00 -4.48 1.52
N GLY A 166 5.32 -5.42 0.59
CA GLY A 166 6.26 -6.50 0.81
C GLY A 166 7.66 -6.03 1.19
N ALA A 167 8.19 -5.03 0.46
CA ALA A 167 9.50 -4.45 0.77
C ALA A 167 9.51 -3.69 2.10
N SER A 168 8.41 -3.00 2.44
CA SER A 168 8.28 -2.30 3.72
C SER A 168 8.26 -3.27 4.90
N HIS A 169 7.58 -4.41 4.73
CA HIS A 169 7.55 -5.51 5.68
C HIS A 169 8.95 -6.14 5.83
N ALA A 170 9.58 -6.52 4.71
CA ALA A 170 10.90 -7.14 4.68
C ALA A 170 11.99 -6.25 5.29
N LYS A 171 11.90 -4.93 5.11
CA LYS A 171 12.79 -3.96 5.75
C LYS A 171 12.77 -4.06 7.27
N CYS A 172 11.60 -4.29 7.86
CA CYS A 172 11.46 -4.38 9.32
C CYS A 172 11.69 -5.80 9.86
N GLU A 173 11.29 -6.83 9.12
CA GLU A 173 11.40 -8.24 9.54
C GLU A 173 12.83 -8.79 9.31
N HIS A 174 13.53 -8.37 8.24
CA HIS A 174 14.77 -8.96 7.77
C HIS A 174 15.89 -7.95 7.47
N ASP A 175 15.72 -6.67 7.77
CA ASP A 175 16.64 -5.56 7.42
C ASP A 175 16.92 -5.47 5.89
N ASP A 176 15.93 -5.81 5.07
CA ASP A 176 16.00 -5.72 3.61
C ASP A 176 16.15 -4.26 3.15
N LYS A 177 17.03 -4.01 2.16
CA LYS A 177 17.33 -2.66 1.66
C LYS A 177 16.61 -2.31 0.35
N MET A 178 15.81 -3.22 -0.19
CA MET A 178 15.15 -3.06 -1.50
C MET A 178 14.31 -1.79 -1.59
N LEU A 179 13.59 -1.46 -0.52
CA LEU A 179 12.74 -0.26 -0.47
C LEU A 179 13.53 1.04 -0.62
N GLU A 180 14.82 1.05 -0.27
CA GLU A 180 15.69 2.24 -0.34
C GLU A 180 15.95 2.68 -1.79
N ILE A 181 15.78 1.78 -2.76
CA ILE A 181 15.88 2.10 -4.20
C ILE A 181 14.89 3.20 -4.59
N LEU A 182 13.69 3.21 -3.99
CA LEU A 182 12.65 4.21 -4.29
C LEU A 182 13.04 5.63 -3.85
N GLY A 183 13.88 5.77 -2.80
CA GLY A 183 14.41 7.05 -2.36
C GLY A 183 13.32 8.10 -2.13
N GLU A 184 13.39 9.21 -2.86
CA GLU A 184 12.48 10.36 -2.76
C GLU A 184 11.00 10.05 -3.10
N LYS A 185 10.70 8.88 -3.70
CA LYS A 185 9.30 8.46 -3.92
C LYS A 185 8.58 8.16 -2.62
N ILE A 186 9.32 7.89 -1.54
CA ILE A 186 8.76 7.63 -0.21
C ILE A 186 8.51 8.99 0.46
N SER A 187 7.24 9.43 0.46
CA SER A 187 6.84 10.71 1.03
C SER A 187 6.53 10.63 2.52
N VAL A 188 6.00 9.50 2.99
CA VAL A 188 5.73 9.24 4.41
C VAL A 188 6.10 7.81 4.75
N ALA A 189 6.86 7.64 5.82
CA ALA A 189 7.23 6.34 6.37
C ALA A 189 6.97 6.35 7.89
N ARG A 190 6.13 5.41 8.37
CA ARG A 190 5.84 5.26 9.79
C ARG A 190 6.24 3.89 10.29
N ARG A 191 6.78 3.85 11.52
CA ARG A 191 7.11 2.63 12.21
C ARG A 191 6.68 2.75 13.67
N TYR A 192 5.87 1.79 14.13
CA TYR A 192 5.33 1.72 15.49
C TYR A 192 5.82 0.46 16.22
#